data_8633c25e2682ffe6da1a34ad6cb9346e
#
_entry.id   8633c25e2682ffe6da1a34ad6cb9346e
#
_cell.length_a   1.000
_cell.length_b   1.000
_cell.length_c   1.000
_cell.angle_alpha   90.00
_cell.angle_beta   90.00
_cell.angle_gamma   90.00
#
_symmetry.space_group_name_H-M   'P 1'
#
loop_
_entity.id
_entity.type
_entity.pdbx_description
1 polymer ?
#
loop_
_entity_poly.entity_id
_entity_poly.type
_entity_poly.pdbx_seq_one_letter_code
_entity_poly.pdbx_strand_id
1 'polypeptide(L)'
;MKLNLGCGPKRLAGWVNADKSAAFQPDQVVDLETFPWPWPDASVDEILLSHVLEHLGQTPDAFIGVMKELWRVCKAGAQVRIHVPDPRHESFLGDPTHVRPVTLDTLALFSQAFNRQTMAEGAANTPLGLMHGVDFDIASHEMVYDEPWRGRLERGEITRAQADEAARMYLNVILEHRFVLKAVKAPA
;
A
#
# COMPACT_ATOMS: atom_id res chain seq x y z
N MET A 1 2.45 -7.71 -17.56
CA MET A 1 1.35 -8.47 -16.91
C MET A 1 0.80 -7.64 -15.75
N LYS A 2 -0.44 -7.95 -15.27
CA LYS A 2 -1.03 -7.27 -14.10
C LYS A 2 -1.32 -8.29 -13.02
N LEU A 3 -1.07 -7.92 -11.75
CA LEU A 3 -1.24 -8.81 -10.59
C LEU A 3 -2.30 -8.24 -9.63
N ASN A 4 -3.29 -9.06 -9.27
CA ASN A 4 -4.25 -8.81 -8.18
C ASN A 4 -3.84 -9.72 -7.02
N LEU A 5 -3.12 -9.15 -6.06
CA LEU A 5 -2.51 -9.87 -4.94
C LEU A 5 -3.45 -9.90 -3.74
N GLY A 6 -3.61 -11.06 -3.11
CA GLY A 6 -4.59 -11.27 -2.05
C GLY A 6 -6.02 -11.08 -2.59
N CYS A 7 -6.30 -11.66 -3.75
CA CYS A 7 -7.54 -11.39 -4.48
C CYS A 7 -8.82 -11.78 -3.73
N GLY A 8 -8.74 -12.71 -2.78
CA GLY A 8 -9.91 -13.25 -2.14
C GLY A 8 -10.97 -13.67 -3.16
N PRO A 9 -12.26 -13.39 -2.92
CA PRO A 9 -13.33 -13.67 -3.87
C PRO A 9 -13.41 -12.65 -5.03
N LYS A 10 -12.62 -11.56 -5.00
CA LYS A 10 -12.68 -10.47 -6.00
C LYS A 10 -11.66 -10.66 -7.11
N ARG A 11 -11.94 -11.58 -8.03
CA ARG A 11 -11.10 -11.82 -9.19
C ARG A 11 -11.30 -10.74 -10.26
N LEU A 12 -10.21 -10.29 -10.86
CA LEU A 12 -10.21 -9.28 -11.92
C LEU A 12 -9.92 -9.94 -13.28
N ALA A 13 -10.78 -9.70 -14.27
CA ALA A 13 -10.57 -10.20 -15.62
C ALA A 13 -9.34 -9.54 -16.27
N GLY A 14 -8.47 -10.33 -16.91
CA GLY A 14 -7.25 -9.84 -17.54
C GLY A 14 -6.08 -9.61 -16.57
N TRP A 15 -6.23 -9.98 -15.29
CA TRP A 15 -5.20 -9.97 -14.27
C TRP A 15 -4.83 -11.39 -13.86
N VAL A 16 -3.61 -11.59 -13.39
CA VAL A 16 -3.24 -12.78 -12.63
C VAL A 16 -3.71 -12.57 -11.20
N ASN A 17 -4.73 -13.32 -10.78
CA ASN A 17 -5.29 -13.26 -9.45
C ASN A 17 -4.55 -14.24 -8.54
N ALA A 18 -3.86 -13.75 -7.53
CA ALA A 18 -3.08 -14.55 -6.60
C ALA A 18 -3.61 -14.42 -5.17
N ASP A 19 -3.65 -15.52 -4.46
CA ASP A 19 -4.05 -15.58 -3.05
C ASP A 19 -3.37 -16.77 -2.36
N LYS A 20 -3.15 -16.69 -1.04
CA LYS A 20 -2.61 -17.82 -0.27
C LYS A 20 -3.63 -18.94 -0.08
N SER A 21 -4.91 -18.62 -0.13
CA SER A 21 -6.00 -19.58 0.06
C SER A 21 -6.52 -20.12 -1.25
N ALA A 22 -6.34 -21.43 -1.49
CA ALA A 22 -6.92 -22.13 -2.62
C ALA A 22 -8.47 -22.12 -2.62
N ALA A 23 -9.11 -21.82 -1.48
CA ALA A 23 -10.56 -21.76 -1.35
C ALA A 23 -11.19 -20.66 -2.21
N PHE A 24 -10.44 -19.59 -2.52
CA PHE A 24 -10.88 -18.52 -3.41
C PHE A 24 -10.65 -18.81 -4.91
N GLN A 25 -10.09 -19.99 -5.23
CA GLN A 25 -9.80 -20.40 -6.61
C GLN A 25 -8.99 -19.35 -7.39
N PRO A 26 -7.87 -18.83 -6.82
CA PRO A 26 -7.04 -17.88 -7.54
C PRO A 26 -6.42 -18.54 -8.77
N ASP A 27 -5.88 -17.72 -9.71
CA ASP A 27 -5.11 -18.24 -10.84
C ASP A 27 -3.77 -18.85 -10.37
N GLN A 28 -3.23 -18.31 -9.26
CA GLN A 28 -2.01 -18.82 -8.61
C GLN A 28 -2.17 -18.79 -7.08
N VAL A 29 -1.85 -19.91 -6.44
CA VAL A 29 -1.77 -19.96 -4.96
C VAL A 29 -0.38 -19.49 -4.56
N VAL A 30 -0.30 -18.31 -3.92
CA VAL A 30 0.96 -17.66 -3.53
C VAL A 30 0.84 -17.07 -2.14
N ASP A 31 1.75 -17.44 -1.25
CA ASP A 31 1.94 -16.74 0.01
C ASP A 31 2.91 -15.57 -0.19
N LEU A 32 2.41 -14.35 0.02
CA LEU A 32 3.17 -13.12 -0.20
C LEU A 32 4.27 -12.88 0.86
N GLU A 33 4.32 -13.66 1.92
CA GLU A 33 5.40 -13.63 2.92
C GLU A 33 6.45 -14.72 2.68
N THR A 34 6.30 -15.51 1.59
CA THR A 34 7.30 -16.50 1.15
C THR A 34 8.07 -15.96 -0.06
N PHE A 35 9.38 -15.83 0.06
CA PHE A 35 10.24 -15.23 -0.95
C PHE A 35 11.21 -16.25 -1.58
N PRO A 36 11.60 -16.08 -2.86
CA PRO A 36 11.12 -15.06 -3.81
C PRO A 36 9.73 -15.39 -4.37
N TRP A 37 8.98 -14.35 -4.80
CA TRP A 37 7.72 -14.57 -5.51
C TRP A 37 7.95 -15.21 -6.89
N PRO A 38 6.94 -15.95 -7.44
CA PRO A 38 7.12 -16.72 -8.65
C PRO A 38 7.23 -15.88 -9.93
N TRP A 39 7.00 -14.57 -9.85
CA TRP A 39 7.08 -13.68 -11.00
C TRP A 39 8.50 -13.18 -11.23
N PRO A 40 8.93 -13.14 -12.54
CA PRO A 40 10.28 -12.66 -12.89
C PRO A 40 10.49 -11.17 -12.53
N ASP A 41 11.76 -10.77 -12.43
CA ASP A 41 12.16 -9.38 -12.29
C ASP A 41 11.61 -8.54 -13.44
N ALA A 42 11.20 -7.32 -13.16
CA ALA A 42 10.75 -6.33 -14.15
C ALA A 42 9.74 -6.89 -15.18
N SER A 43 8.80 -7.73 -14.73
CA SER A 43 7.80 -8.38 -15.59
C SER A 43 6.39 -7.80 -15.47
N VAL A 44 6.12 -7.05 -14.39
CA VAL A 44 4.79 -6.58 -14.00
C VAL A 44 4.60 -5.10 -14.34
N ASP A 45 3.48 -4.77 -14.97
CA ASP A 45 3.10 -3.41 -15.36
C ASP A 45 2.23 -2.73 -14.30
N GLU A 46 1.43 -3.52 -13.58
CA GLU A 46 0.49 -3.00 -12.58
C GLU A 46 0.21 -4.05 -11.51
N ILE A 47 0.16 -3.62 -10.24
CA ILE A 47 -0.20 -4.45 -9.08
C ILE A 47 -1.36 -3.78 -8.34
N LEU A 48 -2.31 -4.58 -7.85
CA LEU A 48 -3.34 -4.18 -6.92
C LEU A 48 -3.21 -5.00 -5.64
N LEU A 49 -3.15 -4.30 -4.49
CA LEU A 49 -3.35 -4.86 -3.15
C LEU A 49 -4.55 -4.12 -2.54
N SER A 50 -5.68 -4.79 -2.41
CA SER A 50 -6.90 -4.19 -1.85
C SER A 50 -7.24 -4.89 -0.55
N HIS A 51 -6.98 -4.25 0.59
CA HIS A 51 -7.10 -4.82 1.93
C HIS A 51 -6.24 -6.09 2.10
N VAL A 52 -4.94 -5.92 1.86
CA VAL A 52 -3.96 -7.01 1.91
C VAL A 52 -2.70 -6.58 2.68
N LEU A 53 -2.17 -5.38 2.40
CA LEU A 53 -0.86 -4.98 2.92
C LEU A 53 -0.86 -4.82 4.45
N GLU A 54 -2.00 -4.47 5.05
CA GLU A 54 -2.23 -4.39 6.49
C GLU A 54 -2.13 -5.75 7.21
N HIS A 55 -2.33 -6.84 6.48
CA HIS A 55 -2.20 -8.21 6.99
C HIS A 55 -0.78 -8.77 6.86
N LEU A 56 0.12 -8.08 6.13
CA LEU A 56 1.45 -8.57 5.81
C LEU A 56 2.54 -7.91 6.68
N GLY A 57 3.58 -8.69 6.96
CA GLY A 57 4.78 -8.16 7.60
C GLY A 57 4.62 -7.91 9.09
N GLN A 58 4.19 -8.90 9.85
CA GLN A 58 4.17 -8.83 11.31
C GLN A 58 5.55 -8.46 11.88
N THR A 59 6.63 -8.95 11.27
CA THR A 59 7.99 -8.50 11.57
C THR A 59 8.47 -7.45 10.56
N PRO A 60 9.40 -6.55 10.94
CA PRO A 60 9.99 -5.60 10.00
C PRO A 60 10.61 -6.27 8.77
N ASP A 61 11.33 -7.38 8.97
CA ASP A 61 12.02 -8.08 7.87
C ASP A 61 11.02 -8.66 6.84
N ALA A 62 9.90 -9.23 7.31
CA ALA A 62 8.85 -9.73 6.44
C ALA A 62 8.24 -8.60 5.61
N PHE A 63 7.93 -7.45 6.23
CA PHE A 63 7.38 -6.29 5.51
C PHE A 63 8.36 -5.74 4.47
N ILE A 64 9.64 -5.60 4.86
CA ILE A 64 10.70 -5.17 3.94
C ILE A 64 10.83 -6.16 2.78
N GLY A 65 10.74 -7.47 3.05
CA GLY A 65 10.73 -8.52 2.04
C GLY A 65 9.59 -8.32 1.02
N VAL A 66 8.38 -8.07 1.49
CA VAL A 66 7.21 -7.76 0.62
C VAL A 66 7.49 -6.53 -0.24
N MET A 67 7.98 -5.44 0.34
CA MET A 67 8.29 -4.21 -0.41
C MET A 67 9.41 -4.42 -1.45
N LYS A 68 10.40 -5.25 -1.13
CA LYS A 68 11.46 -5.64 -2.09
C LYS A 68 10.89 -6.43 -3.25
N GLU A 69 10.02 -7.39 -3.01
CA GLU A 69 9.40 -8.20 -4.05
C GLU A 69 8.45 -7.36 -4.93
N LEU A 70 7.62 -6.49 -4.33
CA LEU A 70 6.82 -5.53 -5.07
C LEU A 70 7.69 -4.73 -6.06
N TRP A 71 8.82 -4.21 -5.57
CA TRP A 71 9.72 -3.45 -6.42
C TRP A 71 10.42 -4.33 -7.46
N ARG A 72 10.93 -5.52 -7.07
CA ARG A 72 11.65 -6.43 -7.94
C ARG A 72 10.84 -6.82 -9.18
N VAL A 73 9.59 -7.24 -8.96
CA VAL A 73 8.73 -7.72 -10.06
C VAL A 73 8.21 -6.60 -10.95
N CYS A 74 8.09 -5.38 -10.44
CA CYS A 74 7.65 -4.21 -11.21
C CYS A 74 8.64 -3.86 -12.32
N LYS A 75 8.12 -3.50 -13.51
CA LYS A 75 8.88 -2.78 -14.53
C LYS A 75 9.18 -1.34 -14.09
N ALA A 76 10.13 -0.68 -14.75
CA ALA A 76 10.31 0.76 -14.59
C ALA A 76 9.00 1.51 -14.90
N GLY A 77 8.55 2.34 -13.97
CA GLY A 77 7.30 3.09 -14.10
C GLY A 77 6.01 2.32 -13.82
N ALA A 78 6.09 1.02 -13.49
CA ALA A 78 4.92 0.23 -13.11
C ALA A 78 4.21 0.82 -11.88
N GLN A 79 2.90 0.65 -11.83
CA GLN A 79 2.06 1.16 -10.74
C GLN A 79 1.71 0.07 -9.73
N VAL A 80 1.84 0.39 -8.44
CA VAL A 80 1.36 -0.44 -7.34
C VAL A 80 0.25 0.34 -6.64
N ARG A 81 -0.98 -0.16 -6.79
CA ARG A 81 -2.17 0.39 -6.13
C ARG A 81 -2.40 -0.33 -4.83
N ILE A 82 -2.47 0.44 -3.75
CA ILE A 82 -2.63 -0.09 -2.38
C ILE A 82 -3.84 0.58 -1.76
N HIS A 83 -4.83 -0.22 -1.37
CA HIS A 83 -5.98 0.22 -0.59
C HIS A 83 -5.89 -0.43 0.78
N VAL A 84 -5.90 0.37 1.84
CA VAL A 84 -5.78 -0.09 3.23
C VAL A 84 -6.70 0.72 4.13
N PRO A 85 -7.25 0.13 5.20
CA PRO A 85 -8.04 0.87 6.16
C PRO A 85 -7.19 1.92 6.87
N ASP A 86 -7.81 3.04 7.27
CA ASP A 86 -7.14 4.00 8.13
C ASP A 86 -6.79 3.36 9.48
N PRO A 87 -5.56 3.50 9.99
CA PRO A 87 -5.14 2.90 11.26
C PRO A 87 -5.95 3.37 12.48
N ARG A 88 -6.67 4.48 12.36
CA ARG A 88 -7.54 5.05 13.40
C ARG A 88 -9.01 4.74 13.18
N HIS A 89 -9.34 3.86 12.24
CA HIS A 89 -10.70 3.43 11.96
C HIS A 89 -10.99 2.09 12.64
N GLU A 90 -12.24 1.90 13.09
CA GLU A 90 -12.67 0.65 13.73
C GLU A 90 -12.51 -0.57 12.82
N SER A 91 -12.58 -0.40 11.49
CA SER A 91 -12.32 -1.48 10.52
C SER A 91 -10.87 -1.98 10.57
N PHE A 92 -9.90 -1.11 10.92
CA PHE A 92 -8.52 -1.54 11.17
C PHE A 92 -8.39 -2.18 12.55
N LEU A 93 -8.94 -1.52 13.58
CA LEU A 93 -8.76 -1.92 14.98
C LEU A 93 -9.52 -3.20 15.34
N GLY A 94 -10.61 -3.49 14.63
CA GLY A 94 -11.50 -4.63 14.92
C GLY A 94 -11.04 -5.97 14.33
N ASP A 95 -10.09 -5.99 13.40
CA ASP A 95 -9.57 -7.21 12.81
C ASP A 95 -8.23 -7.62 13.46
N PRO A 96 -8.18 -8.73 14.22
CA PRO A 96 -6.94 -9.17 14.89
C PRO A 96 -5.85 -9.62 13.92
N THR A 97 -6.15 -9.77 12.63
CA THR A 97 -5.18 -10.12 11.60
C THR A 97 -4.53 -8.90 10.95
N HIS A 98 -4.96 -7.69 11.29
CA HIS A 98 -4.28 -6.45 10.91
C HIS A 98 -3.03 -6.25 11.78
N VAL A 99 -1.89 -6.55 11.22
CA VAL A 99 -0.61 -6.56 11.95
C VAL A 99 0.21 -5.28 11.73
N ARG A 100 -0.17 -4.47 10.72
CA ARG A 100 0.63 -3.29 10.35
C ARG A 100 -0.23 -2.10 9.92
N PRO A 101 -0.15 -0.97 10.65
CA PRO A 101 -0.61 0.31 10.13
C PRO A 101 0.18 0.70 8.88
N VAL A 102 -0.50 0.96 7.78
CA VAL A 102 0.11 1.43 6.53
C VAL A 102 -0.30 2.89 6.32
N THR A 103 0.66 3.79 6.39
CA THR A 103 0.45 5.23 6.25
C THR A 103 1.26 5.79 5.09
N LEU A 104 0.97 7.05 4.72
CA LEU A 104 1.78 7.78 3.75
C LEU A 104 3.27 7.79 4.16
N ASP A 105 3.56 8.07 5.43
CA ASP A 105 4.92 8.13 5.95
C ASP A 105 5.60 6.76 5.87
N THR A 106 4.87 5.67 6.20
CA THR A 106 5.40 4.30 6.06
C THR A 106 5.87 4.01 4.64
N LEU A 107 5.06 4.39 3.64
CA LEU A 107 5.39 4.15 2.23
C LEU A 107 6.48 5.10 1.72
N ALA A 108 6.54 6.35 2.21
CA ALA A 108 7.56 7.33 1.85
C ALA A 108 8.98 6.88 2.25
N LEU A 109 9.14 6.05 3.29
CA LEU A 109 10.44 5.51 3.67
C LEU A 109 11.06 4.62 2.58
N PHE A 110 10.28 4.12 1.62
CA PHE A 110 10.74 3.33 0.47
C PHE A 110 10.99 4.20 -0.78
N SER A 111 10.95 5.53 -0.68
CA SER A 111 11.38 6.46 -1.72
C SER A 111 12.80 6.91 -1.47
N GLN A 112 13.72 6.65 -2.39
CA GLN A 112 15.11 7.08 -2.26
C GLN A 112 15.23 8.61 -2.36
N ALA A 113 14.38 9.26 -3.15
CA ALA A 113 14.34 10.72 -3.24
C ALA A 113 13.96 11.34 -1.88
N PHE A 114 12.89 10.85 -1.25
CA PHE A 114 12.48 11.26 0.10
C PHE A 114 13.57 10.97 1.14
N ASN A 115 14.22 9.79 1.08
CA ASN A 115 15.31 9.46 2.00
C ASN A 115 16.48 10.44 1.89
N ARG A 116 16.92 10.79 0.67
CA ARG A 116 18.01 11.77 0.48
C ARG A 116 17.62 13.15 1.00
N GLN A 117 16.39 13.57 0.76
CA GLN A 117 15.89 14.86 1.26
C GLN A 117 15.89 14.90 2.78
N THR A 118 15.26 13.94 3.46
CA THR A 118 15.17 13.91 4.92
C THR A 118 16.52 13.78 5.60
N MET A 119 17.45 13.02 5.01
CA MET A 119 18.83 12.94 5.49
C MET A 119 19.56 14.29 5.38
N ALA A 120 19.37 15.03 4.29
CA ALA A 120 19.96 16.37 4.11
C ALA A 120 19.38 17.39 5.10
N GLU A 121 18.12 17.23 5.50
CA GLU A 121 17.42 18.06 6.50
C GLU A 121 17.75 17.63 7.95
N GLY A 122 18.51 16.55 8.14
CA GLY A 122 18.85 16.03 9.48
C GLY A 122 17.66 15.36 10.20
N ALA A 123 16.63 14.94 9.48
CA ALA A 123 15.49 14.24 10.06
C ALA A 123 15.87 12.80 10.47
N ALA A 124 15.31 12.32 11.59
CA ALA A 124 15.59 11.00 12.15
C ALA A 124 14.76 9.88 11.47
N ASN A 125 14.60 9.91 10.15
CA ASN A 125 13.87 8.91 9.43
C ASN A 125 14.77 7.76 8.99
N THR A 126 14.28 6.52 9.06
CA THR A 126 15.01 5.35 8.56
C THR A 126 14.98 5.34 7.03
N PRO A 127 16.11 5.42 6.32
CA PRO A 127 16.14 5.50 4.85
C PRO A 127 16.01 4.11 4.21
N LEU A 128 14.83 3.47 4.35
CA LEU A 128 14.60 2.09 3.92
C LEU A 128 14.80 1.89 2.42
N GLY A 129 14.44 2.87 1.61
CA GLY A 129 14.65 2.81 0.15
C GLY A 129 16.14 2.66 -0.20
N LEU A 130 16.99 3.48 0.41
CA LEU A 130 18.44 3.43 0.21
C LEU A 130 19.07 2.16 0.82
N MET A 131 18.64 1.78 2.03
CA MET A 131 19.19 0.61 2.72
C MET A 131 18.92 -0.71 2.00
N HIS A 132 17.77 -0.82 1.33
CA HIS A 132 17.30 -2.08 0.73
C HIS A 132 17.28 -2.07 -0.79
N GLY A 133 17.69 -0.97 -1.43
CA GLY A 133 17.72 -0.85 -2.90
C GLY A 133 16.33 -0.83 -3.52
N VAL A 134 15.32 -0.39 -2.76
CA VAL A 134 13.93 -0.21 -3.22
C VAL A 134 13.72 1.27 -3.51
N ASP A 135 12.98 1.59 -4.58
CA ASP A 135 12.67 2.97 -4.90
C ASP A 135 11.26 3.11 -5.48
N PHE A 136 10.39 3.76 -4.73
CA PHE A 136 9.03 4.07 -5.13
C PHE A 136 8.73 5.56 -4.97
N ASP A 137 8.20 6.18 -6.03
CA ASP A 137 7.56 7.48 -5.91
C ASP A 137 6.09 7.32 -5.53
N ILE A 138 5.58 8.18 -4.65
CA ILE A 138 4.15 8.23 -4.34
C ILE A 138 3.48 9.11 -5.40
N ALA A 139 2.83 8.48 -6.39
CA ALA A 139 2.18 9.17 -7.49
C ALA A 139 0.85 9.82 -7.07
N SER A 140 0.11 9.18 -6.15
CA SER A 140 -1.10 9.77 -5.57
C SER A 140 -1.43 9.13 -4.21
N HIS A 141 -2.15 9.92 -3.40
CA HIS A 141 -2.75 9.48 -2.15
C HIS A 141 -4.15 10.08 -2.04
N GLU A 142 -5.15 9.24 -1.85
CA GLU A 142 -6.55 9.61 -1.62
C GLU A 142 -6.98 9.12 -0.24
N MET A 143 -7.70 9.97 0.49
CA MET A 143 -8.39 9.61 1.73
C MET A 143 -9.88 9.46 1.43
N VAL A 144 -10.44 8.29 1.70
CA VAL A 144 -11.87 8.00 1.60
C VAL A 144 -12.48 8.26 2.97
N TYR A 145 -13.36 9.25 3.06
CA TYR A 145 -14.05 9.57 4.32
C TYR A 145 -15.16 8.57 4.59
N ASP A 146 -15.36 8.26 5.87
CA ASP A 146 -16.53 7.50 6.32
C ASP A 146 -17.72 8.40 6.62
N GLU A 147 -18.87 7.78 6.82
CA GLU A 147 -20.07 8.51 7.28
C GLU A 147 -19.92 8.88 8.79
N PRO A 148 -20.45 10.01 9.22
CA PRO A 148 -21.24 10.97 8.43
C PRO A 148 -20.38 12.03 7.67
N TRP A 149 -19.06 11.95 7.74
CA TRP A 149 -18.13 12.95 7.20
C TRP A 149 -18.24 13.07 5.68
N ARG A 150 -18.30 11.93 4.97
CA ARG A 150 -18.46 11.89 3.52
C ARG A 150 -19.74 12.60 3.09
N GLY A 151 -20.88 12.23 3.68
CA GLY A 151 -22.17 12.86 3.34
C GLY A 151 -22.19 14.36 3.66
N ARG A 152 -21.53 14.81 4.74
CA ARG A 152 -21.41 16.25 5.07
C ARG A 152 -20.57 17.01 4.06
N LEU A 153 -19.47 16.40 3.56
CA LEU A 153 -18.63 16.95 2.49
C LEU A 153 -19.42 17.07 1.17
N GLU A 154 -20.14 16.01 0.79
CA GLU A 154 -20.94 15.96 -0.45
C GLU A 154 -22.05 17.01 -0.46
N ARG A 155 -22.67 17.30 0.70
CA ARG A 155 -23.70 18.35 0.86
C ARG A 155 -23.13 19.75 1.06
N GLY A 156 -21.81 19.89 1.13
CA GLY A 156 -21.16 21.18 1.39
C GLY A 156 -21.35 21.75 2.81
N GLU A 157 -21.74 20.91 3.76
CA GLU A 157 -21.92 21.29 5.18
C GLU A 157 -20.58 21.57 5.89
N ILE A 158 -19.53 20.92 5.40
CA ILE A 158 -18.14 21.12 5.84
C ILE A 158 -17.22 21.20 4.64
N THR A 159 -16.08 21.86 4.80
CA THR A 159 -15.01 21.90 3.81
C THR A 159 -14.08 20.68 3.97
N ARG A 160 -13.28 20.40 2.95
CA ARG A 160 -12.24 19.38 3.01
C ARG A 160 -11.26 19.65 4.16
N ALA A 161 -10.83 20.91 4.37
CA ALA A 161 -9.93 21.29 5.45
C ALA A 161 -10.52 20.96 6.84
N GLN A 162 -11.83 21.19 7.03
CA GLN A 162 -12.50 20.83 8.28
C GLN A 162 -12.59 19.32 8.49
N ALA A 163 -12.79 18.54 7.43
CA ALA A 163 -12.78 17.09 7.53
C ALA A 163 -11.36 16.55 7.81
N ASP A 164 -10.32 17.13 7.20
CA ASP A 164 -8.92 16.80 7.47
C ASP A 164 -8.51 17.13 8.91
N GLU A 165 -9.00 18.25 9.45
CA GLU A 165 -8.82 18.62 10.87
C GLU A 165 -9.53 17.61 11.79
N ALA A 166 -10.77 17.24 11.48
CA ALA A 166 -11.52 16.23 12.22
C ALA A 166 -10.79 14.88 12.23
N ALA A 167 -10.17 14.48 11.11
CA ALA A 167 -9.39 13.25 11.01
C ALA A 167 -8.18 13.22 11.95
N ARG A 168 -7.66 14.39 12.36
CA ARG A 168 -6.58 14.48 13.37
C ARG A 168 -7.09 14.34 14.80
N MET A 169 -8.35 14.67 15.06
CA MET A 169 -8.91 14.73 16.41
C MET A 169 -9.77 13.51 16.76
N TYR A 170 -10.46 12.93 15.79
CA TYR A 170 -11.45 11.88 16.00
C TYR A 170 -11.06 10.57 15.31
N LEU A 171 -11.57 9.44 15.81
CA LEU A 171 -11.56 8.14 15.16
C LEU A 171 -12.69 8.07 14.11
N ASN A 172 -12.64 7.12 13.21
CA ASN A 172 -13.71 6.83 12.22
C ASN A 172 -14.09 8.05 11.35
N VAL A 173 -13.10 8.88 10.99
CA VAL A 173 -13.29 9.97 10.03
C VAL A 173 -12.88 9.53 8.63
N ILE A 174 -11.72 8.90 8.52
CA ILE A 174 -11.21 8.30 7.29
C ILE A 174 -11.44 6.80 7.38
N LEU A 175 -12.13 6.24 6.39
CA LEU A 175 -12.38 4.81 6.26
C LEU A 175 -11.15 4.08 5.69
N GLU A 176 -10.58 4.63 4.61
CA GLU A 176 -9.60 3.96 3.77
C GLU A 176 -8.63 4.96 3.16
N HIS A 177 -7.37 4.54 3.02
CA HIS A 177 -6.37 5.21 2.21
C HIS A 177 -6.16 4.45 0.91
N ARG A 178 -6.06 5.18 -0.20
CA ARG A 178 -5.70 4.66 -1.52
C ARG A 178 -4.42 5.31 -1.99
N PHE A 179 -3.39 4.52 -2.13
CA PHE A 179 -2.09 4.96 -2.63
C PHE A 179 -1.84 4.41 -4.03
N VAL A 180 -1.15 5.18 -4.85
CA VAL A 180 -0.53 4.72 -6.08
C VAL A 180 0.97 4.98 -5.97
N LEU A 181 1.75 3.91 -5.90
CA LEU A 181 3.20 3.97 -5.97
C LEU A 181 3.65 3.72 -7.40
N LYS A 182 4.72 4.38 -7.81
CA LYS A 182 5.38 4.17 -9.10
C LYS A 182 6.78 3.62 -8.87
N ALA A 183 7.08 2.46 -9.43
CA ALA A 183 8.41 1.87 -9.31
C ALA A 183 9.44 2.69 -10.08
N VAL A 184 10.45 3.19 -9.37
CA VAL A 184 11.58 3.93 -9.93
C VAL A 184 12.72 2.94 -10.15
N LYS A 185 13.13 2.77 -11.41
CA LYS A 185 14.26 1.93 -11.82
C LYS A 185 15.05 2.64 -12.90
N ALA A 186 16.37 2.39 -12.92
CA ALA A 186 17.17 2.81 -14.04
C ALA A 186 16.57 2.24 -15.35
N PRO A 187 16.59 2.99 -16.45
CA PRO A 187 16.23 2.42 -17.76
C PRO A 187 17.12 1.23 -18.04
N ALA A 188 16.49 0.14 -18.53
CA ALA A 188 17.19 -1.09 -18.93
C ALA A 188 18.07 -0.84 -20.15
#